data_20c5afbd5cbd3defeab579d5e53bc21f
#
_entry.id   20c5afbd5cbd3defeab579d5e53bc21f
#
_cell.length_a   1.000
_cell.length_b   1.000
_cell.length_c   1.000
_cell.angle_alpha   90.00
_cell.angle_beta   90.00
_cell.angle_gamma   90.00
#
_symmetry.space_group_name_H-M   'P 1'
#
loop_
_entity.id
_entity.type
_entity.pdbx_description
1 polymer ?
#
loop_
_entity_poly.entity_id
_entity_poly.type
_entity_poly.pdbx_seq_one_letter_code
_entity_poly.pdbx_strand_id
1 'polypeptide(L)' 'MTEKLQKILSRAGIASRRALEQMIDQGRVTVNGKMATIGDRYEADDILVKID' A
#
# COMPACT_ATOMS: atom_id res chain seq x y z
N MET A 1 -12.58 8.71 -4.70
CA MET A 1 -12.82 7.26 -4.80
C MET A 1 -11.66 6.50 -4.20
N THR A 2 -11.93 5.43 -3.49
CA THR A 2 -10.88 4.62 -2.89
C THR A 2 -10.34 3.58 -3.87
N GLU A 3 -9.08 3.23 -3.70
CA GLU A 3 -8.42 2.20 -4.49
C GLU A 3 -7.66 1.28 -3.54
N LYS A 4 -7.43 0.05 -4.00
CA LYS A 4 -6.60 -0.88 -3.22
C LYS A 4 -5.18 -0.33 -3.10
N LEU A 5 -4.57 -0.52 -1.94
CA LEU A 5 -3.25 0.01 -1.66
C LEU A 5 -2.21 -0.46 -2.67
N GLN A 6 -2.20 -1.76 -3.00
CA GLN A 6 -1.23 -2.28 -3.97
C GLN A 6 -1.39 -1.63 -5.35
N LYS A 7 -2.61 -1.23 -5.72
CA LYS A 7 -2.83 -0.54 -6.98
C LYS A 7 -2.24 0.87 -6.94
N ILE A 8 -2.45 1.58 -5.84
CA ILE A 8 -1.91 2.92 -5.65
C ILE A 8 -0.39 2.91 -5.73
N LEU A 9 0.24 2.00 -5.00
CA LEU A 9 1.69 1.92 -4.93
C LEU A 9 2.32 1.43 -6.22
N SER A 10 1.68 0.50 -6.93
CA SER A 10 2.23 0.04 -8.21
C SER A 10 2.12 1.11 -9.27
N ARG A 11 1.05 1.91 -9.26
CA ARG A 11 0.91 3.03 -10.18
C ARG A 11 1.95 4.10 -9.92
N ALA A 12 2.39 4.26 -8.68
CA ALA A 12 3.46 5.18 -8.31
C ALA A 12 4.85 4.66 -8.68
N GLY A 13 4.95 3.42 -9.19
CA GLY A 13 6.23 2.86 -9.63
C GLY A 13 7.12 2.34 -8.52
N ILE A 14 6.57 2.11 -7.33
CA ILE A 14 7.36 1.68 -6.18
C ILE A 14 7.79 0.21 -6.33
N ALA A 15 6.86 -0.65 -6.75
CA ALA A 15 7.12 -2.06 -6.97
C ALA A 15 5.97 -2.67 -7.77
N SER A 16 6.11 -3.93 -8.19
CA SER A 16 5.01 -4.63 -8.85
C SER A 16 3.91 -4.95 -7.84
N ARG A 17 2.69 -5.20 -8.33
CA ARG A 17 1.57 -5.55 -7.46
C ARG A 17 1.88 -6.77 -6.60
N ARG A 18 2.48 -7.81 -7.21
CA ARG A 18 2.83 -9.02 -6.48
C ARG A 18 3.83 -8.74 -5.38
N ALA A 19 4.87 -7.95 -5.66
CA ALA A 19 5.86 -7.59 -4.65
C ALA A 19 5.22 -6.78 -3.52
N LEU A 20 4.32 -5.87 -3.86
CA LEU A 20 3.62 -5.04 -2.87
C LEU A 20 2.72 -5.89 -1.97
N GLU A 21 2.01 -6.86 -2.55
CA GLU A 21 1.20 -7.78 -1.76
C GLU A 21 2.04 -8.56 -0.77
N GLN A 22 3.23 -9.01 -1.18
CA GLN A 22 4.15 -9.70 -0.28
C GLN A 22 4.63 -8.79 0.84
N MET A 23 4.98 -7.55 0.52
CA MET A 23 5.42 -6.58 1.53
C MET A 23 4.32 -6.30 2.55
N ILE A 24 3.09 -6.13 2.08
CA ILE A 24 1.94 -5.90 2.96
C ILE A 24 1.73 -7.10 3.86
N ASP A 25 1.77 -8.30 3.30
CA ASP A 25 1.59 -9.54 4.04
C ASP A 25 2.67 -9.74 5.11
N GLN A 26 3.88 -9.26 4.83
CA GLN A 26 5.01 -9.36 5.77
C GLN A 26 4.98 -8.26 6.83
N GLY A 27 4.01 -7.36 6.80
CA GLY A 27 3.90 -6.27 7.76
C GLY A 27 4.94 -5.17 7.58
N ARG A 28 5.44 -4.98 6.35
CA ARG A 28 6.48 -4.00 6.05
C ARG A 28 5.93 -2.66 5.56
N VAL A 29 4.63 -2.58 5.34
CA VAL A 29 3.99 -1.37 4.80
C VAL A 29 3.07 -0.77 5.83
N THR A 30 3.22 0.52 6.11
CA THR A 30 2.30 1.25 6.98
C THR A 30 1.68 2.40 6.21
N VAL A 31 0.43 2.70 6.54
CA VAL A 31 -0.33 3.81 5.97
C VAL A 31 -0.83 4.67 7.11
N ASN A 32 -0.42 5.93 7.12
CA ASN A 32 -0.77 6.87 8.19
C ASN A 32 -0.43 6.33 9.58
N GLY A 33 0.69 5.63 9.68
CA GLY A 33 1.17 5.06 10.95
C GLY A 33 0.55 3.74 11.35
N LYS A 34 -0.35 3.18 10.55
CA LYS A 34 -1.00 1.91 10.81
C LYS A 34 -0.53 0.85 9.82
N MET A 35 -0.33 -0.36 10.30
CA MET A 35 0.07 -1.47 9.44
C MET A 35 -1.01 -1.75 8.40
N ALA A 36 -0.60 -1.79 7.13
CA ALA A 36 -1.52 -2.09 6.05
C ALA A 36 -1.83 -3.57 5.97
N THR A 37 -3.04 -3.90 5.50
CA THR A 37 -3.42 -5.29 5.23
C THR A 37 -3.87 -5.42 3.79
N ILE A 38 -3.75 -6.62 3.25
CA ILE A 38 -4.15 -6.90 1.88
C ILE A 38 -5.66 -6.66 1.74
N GLY A 39 -6.05 -5.92 0.71
CA GLY A 39 -7.44 -5.59 0.49
C GLY A 39 -7.87 -4.24 1.03
N ASP A 40 -7.03 -3.59 1.83
CA ASP A 40 -7.32 -2.25 2.32
C ASP A 40 -7.46 -1.28 1.15
N ARG A 41 -8.38 -0.34 1.29
CA ARG A 41 -8.64 0.69 0.28
C ARG A 41 -8.43 2.07 0.90
N TYR A 42 -7.83 2.97 0.11
CA TYR A 42 -7.49 4.32 0.56
C TYR A 42 -7.72 5.34 -0.54
N GLU A 43 -7.89 6.60 -0.14
CA GLU A 43 -7.84 7.73 -1.07
C GLU A 43 -6.37 8.01 -1.38
N ALA A 44 -5.99 7.91 -2.66
CA ALA A 44 -4.59 7.99 -3.08
C ALA A 44 -3.92 9.32 -2.69
N ASP A 45 -4.69 10.40 -2.64
CA ASP A 45 -4.15 11.74 -2.37
C ASP A 45 -4.03 12.06 -0.90
N ASP A 46 -4.47 11.18 -0.02
CA ASP A 46 -4.66 11.49 1.39
C ASP A 46 -3.97 10.52 2.32
N ILE A 47 -2.94 9.83 1.82
CA ILE A 47 -2.24 8.82 2.61
C ILE A 47 -0.74 9.08 2.64
N LEU A 48 -0.13 8.74 3.77
CA LEU A 48 1.32 8.72 3.93
C LEU A 48 1.74 7.27 4.10
N VAL A 49 2.42 6.74 3.08
CA VAL A 49 2.85 5.35 3.05
C VAL A 49 4.32 5.25 3.41
N LYS A 50 4.65 4.33 4.31
CA LYS A 50 6.03 4.00 4.65
C LYS A 50 6.27 2.53 4.39
N ILE A 51 7.37 2.23 3.73
CA ILE A 51 7.81 0.86 3.47
C ILE A 51 9.15 0.67 4.16
N ASP A 52 9.19 -0.34 4.98
CA ASP A 52 10.38 -0.67 5.77
C ASP A 52 11.33 -1.57 5.00
#